data_1195736e660b897a1208a8cb81097556
#
_entry.id   1195736e660b897a1208a8cb81097556
#
_cell.length_a   1.000
_cell.length_b   1.000
_cell.length_c   1.000
_cell.angle_alpha   90.00
_cell.angle_beta   90.00
_cell.angle_gamma   90.00
#
_symmetry.space_group_name_H-M   'P 1'
#
loop_
_entity.id
_entity.type
_entity.pdbx_description
1 polymer ?
#
loop_
_entity_poly.entity_id
_entity_poly.type
_entity_poly.pdbx_seq_one_letter_code
_entity_poly.pdbx_strand_id
1 'polypeptide(L)'
;MFLKSHTELAVGFPMVCVGLAQCDASTLMEFAAEVQNRGRVILEEAGLGSLAGGLSQPPRIEVGEHRSTDRIASLPFRLWAEDRGRTLWALECSLDAAWLGPDRTYLALSGQYELPFAMLDGAVDRALVHRVAETGAQRFVEVAARRFTS
;
A
#
# COMPACT_ATOMS: atom_id res chain seq x y z
N MET A 1 -8.49 -9.03 5.77
CA MET A 1 -7.49 -8.84 6.83
C MET A 1 -7.02 -7.40 6.90
N PHE A 2 -6.75 -6.93 8.08
CA PHE A 2 -6.35 -5.54 8.31
C PHE A 2 -4.83 -5.38 8.22
N LEU A 3 -4.38 -4.27 7.59
CA LEU A 3 -2.98 -3.88 7.49
C LEU A 3 -2.78 -2.49 8.07
N LYS A 4 -1.65 -2.31 8.73
CA LYS A 4 -1.21 -0.99 9.16
C LYS A 4 0.30 -0.92 9.17
N SER A 5 0.85 0.14 8.60
CA SER A 5 2.27 0.44 8.66
C SER A 5 2.48 1.94 8.76
N HIS A 6 3.57 2.37 9.38
CA HIS A 6 3.82 3.79 9.58
C HIS A 6 5.30 4.11 9.63
N THR A 7 5.60 5.39 9.47
CA THR A 7 6.94 5.96 9.66
C THR A 7 6.83 7.42 10.08
N GLU A 8 7.90 7.96 10.61
CA GLU A 8 8.01 9.39 10.88
C GLU A 8 8.88 10.05 9.82
N LEU A 9 8.47 11.24 9.38
CA LEU A 9 9.20 12.06 8.42
C LEU A 9 9.81 13.27 9.12
N ALA A 10 11.06 13.58 8.81
CA ALA A 10 11.76 14.77 9.32
C ALA A 10 11.45 16.02 8.48
N VAL A 11 10.19 16.19 8.15
CA VAL A 11 9.67 17.36 7.43
C VAL A 11 8.34 17.78 8.02
N GLY A 12 8.00 19.07 7.87
CA GLY A 12 6.76 19.62 8.40
C GLY A 12 5.52 19.12 7.69
N PHE A 13 4.42 19.06 8.41
CA PHE A 13 3.13 18.60 7.92
C PHE A 13 2.65 19.32 6.63
N PRO A 14 2.81 20.66 6.47
CA PRO A 14 2.37 21.34 5.24
C PRO A 14 3.01 20.75 3.97
N MET A 15 4.28 20.38 4.03
CA MET A 15 4.99 19.79 2.89
C MET A 15 4.42 18.41 2.53
N VAL A 16 4.18 17.59 3.53
CA VAL A 16 3.59 16.26 3.33
C VAL A 16 2.16 16.37 2.83
N CYS A 17 1.39 17.32 3.36
CA CYS A 17 0.02 17.57 2.93
C CYS A 17 -0.05 17.96 1.44
N VAL A 18 0.86 18.79 0.97
CA VAL A 18 0.97 19.14 -0.46
C VAL A 18 1.32 17.91 -1.29
N GLY A 19 2.27 17.12 -0.82
CA GLY A 19 2.66 15.86 -1.48
C GLY A 19 1.50 14.89 -1.63
N LEU A 20 0.71 14.71 -0.57
CA LEU A 20 -0.50 13.87 -0.61
C LEU A 20 -1.55 14.42 -1.58
N ALA A 21 -1.78 15.73 -1.57
CA ALA A 21 -2.74 16.36 -2.47
C ALA A 21 -2.35 16.21 -3.94
N GLN A 22 -1.06 16.11 -4.23
CA GLN A 22 -0.54 15.91 -5.58
C GLN A 22 -0.45 14.45 -6.00
N CYS A 23 -0.68 13.50 -5.08
CA CYS A 23 -0.70 12.09 -5.41
C CYS A 23 -1.92 11.76 -6.27
N ASP A 24 -1.66 11.38 -7.51
CA ASP A 24 -2.66 10.88 -8.44
C ASP A 24 -2.54 9.35 -8.58
N ALA A 25 -3.38 8.79 -9.43
CA ALA A 25 -3.36 7.36 -9.73
C ALA A 25 -1.99 6.91 -10.24
N SER A 26 -1.33 7.70 -11.08
CA SER A 26 -0.02 7.38 -11.63
C SER A 26 1.05 7.27 -10.54
N THR A 27 1.08 8.21 -9.60
CA THR A 27 2.04 8.20 -8.48
C THR A 27 1.82 6.99 -7.57
N LEU A 28 0.57 6.70 -7.23
CA LEU A 28 0.25 5.55 -6.39
C LEU A 28 0.55 4.23 -7.10
N MET A 29 0.39 4.18 -8.43
CA MET A 29 0.77 3.01 -9.23
C MET A 29 2.27 2.77 -9.22
N GLU A 30 3.09 3.82 -9.24
CA GLU A 30 4.54 3.70 -9.11
C GLU A 30 4.91 3.07 -7.76
N PHE A 31 4.29 3.54 -6.68
CA PHE A 31 4.51 2.97 -5.34
C PHE A 31 4.08 1.49 -5.29
N ALA A 32 2.93 1.18 -5.85
CA ALA A 32 2.39 -0.17 -5.87
C ALA A 32 3.24 -1.13 -6.70
N ALA A 33 3.77 -0.70 -7.83
CA ALA A 33 4.62 -1.52 -8.69
C ALA A 33 5.89 -2.00 -7.97
N GLU A 34 6.53 -1.11 -7.21
CA GLU A 34 7.72 -1.46 -6.43
C GLU A 34 7.39 -2.51 -5.35
N VAL A 35 6.25 -2.32 -4.68
CA VAL A 35 5.77 -3.25 -3.66
C VAL A 35 5.40 -4.61 -4.24
N GLN A 36 4.68 -4.63 -5.36
CA GLN A 36 4.28 -5.86 -6.04
C GLN A 36 5.47 -6.70 -6.49
N ASN A 37 6.47 -6.06 -7.06
CA ASN A 37 7.66 -6.75 -7.52
C ASN A 37 8.38 -7.47 -6.37
N ARG A 38 8.47 -6.82 -5.23
CA ARG A 38 9.08 -7.41 -4.04
C ARG A 38 8.24 -8.56 -3.48
N GLY A 39 6.94 -8.39 -3.41
CA GLY A 39 6.02 -9.44 -2.96
C GLY A 39 6.06 -10.68 -3.85
N ARG A 40 6.11 -10.48 -5.15
CA ARG A 40 6.24 -11.57 -6.13
C ARG A 40 7.50 -12.39 -5.88
N VAL A 41 8.63 -11.74 -5.69
CA VAL A 41 9.90 -12.43 -5.42
C VAL A 41 9.84 -13.26 -4.14
N ILE A 42 9.28 -12.71 -3.07
CA ILE A 42 9.10 -13.42 -1.80
C ILE A 42 8.25 -14.67 -1.98
N LEU A 43 7.13 -14.56 -2.69
CA LEU A 43 6.24 -15.70 -2.93
C LEU A 43 6.89 -16.78 -3.82
N GLU A 44 7.63 -16.38 -4.84
CA GLU A 44 8.36 -17.33 -5.69
C GLU A 44 9.43 -18.09 -4.91
N GLU A 45 10.21 -17.41 -4.06
CA GLU A 45 11.22 -18.03 -3.21
C GLU A 45 10.61 -19.01 -2.19
N ALA A 46 9.38 -18.75 -1.76
CA ALA A 46 8.65 -19.61 -0.85
C ALA A 46 7.94 -20.79 -1.54
N GLY A 47 8.04 -20.92 -2.87
CA GLY A 47 7.41 -21.98 -3.64
C GLY A 47 5.93 -21.74 -3.94
N LEU A 48 5.44 -20.53 -3.79
CA LEU A 48 4.06 -20.13 -4.06
C LEU A 48 3.91 -19.40 -5.39
N GLY A 49 4.50 -19.95 -6.45
CA GLY A 49 4.51 -19.34 -7.78
C GLY A 49 3.12 -19.04 -8.36
N SER A 50 2.11 -19.82 -8.02
CA SER A 50 0.73 -19.57 -8.46
C SER A 50 0.15 -18.29 -7.84
N LEU A 51 0.47 -18.00 -6.59
CA LEU A 51 0.10 -16.72 -5.94
C LEU A 51 0.95 -15.57 -6.46
N ALA A 52 2.24 -15.81 -6.71
CA ALA A 52 3.13 -14.80 -7.30
C ALA A 52 2.63 -14.33 -8.67
N GLY A 53 2.01 -15.20 -9.45
CA GLY A 53 1.41 -14.86 -10.73
C GLY A 53 0.35 -13.77 -10.63
N GLY A 54 -0.44 -13.75 -9.56
CA GLY A 54 -1.41 -12.70 -9.29
C GLY A 54 -0.77 -11.32 -9.08
N LEU A 55 0.45 -11.28 -8.53
CA LEU A 55 1.21 -10.05 -8.35
C LEU A 55 1.94 -9.57 -9.61
N SER A 56 1.95 -10.37 -10.65
CA SER A 56 2.53 -9.98 -11.95
C SER A 56 1.55 -9.19 -12.82
N GLN A 57 0.26 -9.21 -12.49
CA GLN A 57 -0.75 -8.45 -13.20
C GLN A 57 -0.66 -6.97 -12.81
N PRO A 58 -0.70 -6.03 -13.79
CA PRO A 58 -0.74 -4.61 -13.46
C PRO A 58 -2.03 -4.31 -12.68
N PRO A 59 -1.93 -3.63 -11.53
CA PRO A 59 -3.10 -3.35 -10.73
C PRO A 59 -3.95 -2.26 -11.37
N ARG A 60 -5.24 -2.30 -11.05
CA ARG A 60 -6.14 -1.17 -11.27
C ARG A 60 -6.16 -0.34 -10.00
N ILE A 61 -6.38 0.97 -10.16
CA ILE A 61 -6.42 1.89 -9.04
C ILE A 61 -7.61 2.84 -9.16
N GLU A 62 -8.21 3.12 -8.02
CA GLU A 62 -9.21 4.15 -7.87
C GLU A 62 -8.81 5.01 -6.67
N VAL A 63 -8.64 6.32 -6.92
CA VAL A 63 -8.22 7.27 -5.90
C VAL A 63 -9.43 8.05 -5.42
N GLY A 64 -9.63 8.08 -4.11
CA GLY A 64 -10.69 8.83 -3.48
C GLY A 64 -10.33 10.30 -3.28
N GLU A 65 -11.17 11.00 -2.57
CA GLU A 65 -11.01 12.43 -2.31
C GLU A 65 -9.99 12.68 -1.21
N HIS A 66 -8.97 13.48 -1.52
CA HIS A 66 -8.03 13.98 -0.51
C HIS A 66 -8.77 14.89 0.47
N ARG A 67 -8.58 14.62 1.76
CA ARG A 67 -9.14 15.44 2.83
C ARG A 67 -8.03 15.87 3.78
N SER A 68 -8.10 17.12 4.21
CA SER A 68 -7.12 17.63 5.15
C SER A 68 -7.71 18.66 6.11
N THR A 69 -7.18 18.64 7.31
CA THR A 69 -7.32 19.72 8.30
C THR A 69 -5.94 20.33 8.50
N ASP A 70 -5.79 21.20 9.48
CA ASP A 70 -4.49 21.80 9.83
C ASP A 70 -3.50 20.79 10.46
N ARG A 71 -3.97 19.61 10.88
CA ARG A 71 -3.14 18.60 11.58
C ARG A 71 -3.22 17.19 11.03
N ILE A 72 -4.19 16.90 10.18
CA ILE A 72 -4.41 15.57 9.61
C ILE A 72 -4.73 15.68 8.13
N ALA A 73 -4.13 14.82 7.33
CA ALA A 73 -4.46 14.67 5.91
C ALA A 73 -4.68 13.20 5.60
N SER A 74 -5.57 12.89 4.69
CA SER A 74 -5.94 11.53 4.34
C SER A 74 -6.22 11.42 2.85
N LEU A 75 -5.68 10.36 2.24
CA LEU A 75 -5.93 10.02 0.84
C LEU A 75 -6.37 8.57 0.75
N PRO A 76 -7.68 8.32 0.60
CA PRO A 76 -8.19 6.97 0.41
C PRO A 76 -7.96 6.51 -1.04
N PHE A 77 -7.68 5.22 -1.21
CA PHE A 77 -7.53 4.64 -2.53
C PHE A 77 -7.79 3.13 -2.48
N ARG A 78 -8.08 2.57 -3.63
CA ARG A 78 -8.29 1.14 -3.81
C ARG A 78 -7.38 0.62 -4.91
N LEU A 79 -6.74 -0.50 -4.65
CA LEU A 79 -5.94 -1.25 -5.62
C LEU A 79 -6.55 -2.64 -5.78
N TRP A 80 -6.61 -3.14 -7.00
CA TRP A 80 -7.03 -4.52 -7.23
C TRP A 80 -6.44 -5.05 -8.53
N ALA A 81 -6.34 -6.36 -8.63
CA ALA A 81 -5.95 -7.02 -9.85
C ALA A 81 -7.04 -8.00 -10.28
N GLU A 82 -7.30 -8.05 -11.56
CA GLU A 82 -8.30 -8.94 -12.17
C GLU A 82 -7.65 -9.78 -13.28
N ASP A 83 -8.12 -11.00 -13.42
CA ASP A 83 -7.83 -11.86 -14.53
C ASP A 83 -9.12 -12.53 -14.98
N ARG A 84 -9.50 -12.33 -16.26
CA ARG A 84 -10.71 -12.90 -16.88
C ARG A 84 -11.98 -12.62 -16.08
N GLY A 85 -12.13 -11.40 -15.57
CA GLY A 85 -13.29 -10.99 -14.78
C GLY A 85 -13.29 -11.47 -13.33
N ARG A 86 -12.21 -12.13 -12.89
CA ARG A 86 -12.07 -12.58 -11.50
C ARG A 86 -11.08 -11.70 -10.75
N THR A 87 -11.46 -11.29 -9.55
CA THR A 87 -10.57 -10.54 -8.66
C THR A 87 -9.51 -11.49 -8.09
N LEU A 88 -8.25 -11.20 -8.35
CA LEU A 88 -7.12 -11.95 -7.82
C LEU A 88 -6.76 -11.49 -6.41
N TRP A 89 -6.80 -10.20 -6.19
CA TRP A 89 -6.61 -9.57 -4.89
C TRP A 89 -7.20 -8.16 -4.92
N ALA A 90 -7.54 -7.65 -3.76
CA ALA A 90 -8.04 -6.29 -3.61
C ALA A 90 -7.51 -5.68 -2.30
N LEU A 91 -7.25 -4.39 -2.34
CA LEU A 91 -6.70 -3.61 -1.23
C LEU A 91 -7.47 -2.29 -1.13
N GLU A 92 -8.15 -2.07 -0.01
CA GLU A 92 -8.77 -0.79 0.31
C GLU A 92 -7.94 -0.11 1.38
N CYS A 93 -7.33 1.03 1.05
CA CYS A 93 -6.34 1.69 1.87
C CYS A 93 -6.60 3.16 2.03
N SER A 94 -5.97 3.72 3.05
CA SER A 94 -5.80 5.15 3.23
C SER A 94 -4.35 5.46 3.57
N LEU A 95 -3.79 6.44 2.88
CA LEU A 95 -2.49 7.01 3.20
C LEU A 95 -2.74 8.28 4.00
N ASP A 96 -2.33 8.26 5.26
CA ASP A 96 -2.66 9.31 6.22
C ASP A 96 -1.40 9.99 6.73
N ALA A 97 -1.47 11.30 6.91
CA ALA A 97 -0.42 12.09 7.54
C ALA A 97 -0.97 12.82 8.75
N ALA A 98 -0.17 12.93 9.80
CA ALA A 98 -0.52 13.66 11.02
C ALA A 98 0.63 14.50 11.50
N TRP A 99 0.32 15.69 11.97
CA TRP A 99 1.28 16.61 12.56
C TRP A 99 1.84 16.02 13.86
N LEU A 100 3.16 16.00 13.99
CA LEU A 100 3.86 15.59 15.22
C LEU A 100 4.67 16.72 15.84
N GLY A 101 4.97 17.75 15.09
CA GLY A 101 5.77 18.88 15.51
C GLY A 101 6.10 19.78 14.33
N PRO A 102 6.80 20.91 14.53
CA PRO A 102 7.09 21.86 13.44
C PRO A 102 7.84 21.23 12.26
N ASP A 103 8.71 20.25 12.52
CA ASP A 103 9.57 19.60 11.52
C ASP A 103 9.37 18.08 11.50
N ARG A 104 8.24 17.60 11.97
CA ARG A 104 7.98 16.16 12.04
C ARG A 104 6.54 15.84 11.67
N THR A 105 6.39 14.79 10.86
CA THR A 105 5.10 14.30 10.39
C THR A 105 5.05 12.79 10.53
N TYR A 106 3.91 12.28 11.00
CA TYR A 106 3.60 10.86 11.00
C TYR A 106 2.94 10.51 9.67
N LEU A 107 3.42 9.45 9.02
CA LEU A 107 2.85 8.93 7.79
C LEU A 107 2.47 7.46 7.99
N ALA A 108 1.24 7.11 7.67
CA ALA A 108 0.71 5.77 7.86
C ALA A 108 -0.08 5.29 6.66
N LEU A 109 0.05 4.02 6.36
CA LEU A 109 -0.84 3.29 5.46
C LEU A 109 -1.67 2.34 6.30
N SER A 110 -2.98 2.42 6.17
CA SER A 110 -3.90 1.49 6.83
C SER A 110 -4.95 1.02 5.83
N GLY A 111 -5.43 -0.20 6.02
CA GLY A 111 -6.44 -0.73 5.12
C GLY A 111 -6.74 -2.19 5.33
N GLN A 112 -7.51 -2.73 4.40
CA GLN A 112 -7.91 -4.12 4.39
C GLN A 112 -7.54 -4.74 3.05
N TYR A 113 -7.08 -5.98 3.08
CA TYR A 113 -6.85 -6.75 1.87
C TYR A 113 -7.71 -8.00 1.83
N GLU A 114 -8.09 -8.38 0.62
CA GLU A 114 -8.85 -9.58 0.33
C GLU A 114 -8.13 -10.44 -0.70
N LEU A 115 -8.10 -11.73 -0.43
CA LEU A 115 -7.60 -12.75 -1.34
C LEU A 115 -8.69 -13.81 -1.48
N PRO A 116 -8.90 -14.36 -2.70
CA PRO A 116 -9.81 -15.49 -2.86
C PRO A 116 -9.33 -16.67 -2.03
N PHE A 117 -10.16 -17.15 -1.10
CA PHE A 117 -9.83 -18.29 -0.23
C PHE A 117 -9.46 -19.55 -0.99
N ALA A 118 -9.98 -19.73 -2.21
CA ALA A 118 -9.68 -20.87 -3.08
C ALA A 118 -8.20 -20.96 -3.49
N MET A 119 -7.43 -19.90 -3.33
CA MET A 119 -6.01 -19.84 -3.67
C MET A 119 -5.08 -20.17 -2.49
N LEU A 120 -5.63 -20.37 -1.29
CA LEU A 120 -4.85 -20.57 -0.07
C LEU A 120 -5.07 -21.98 0.50
N ASP A 121 -4.01 -22.78 0.50
CA ASP A 121 -4.00 -24.14 1.04
C ASP A 121 -3.54 -24.15 2.50
N GLY A 122 -4.40 -23.66 3.40
CA GLY A 122 -4.19 -23.82 4.83
C GLY A 122 -3.54 -22.62 5.55
N ALA A 123 -3.26 -22.82 6.83
CA ALA A 123 -2.83 -21.77 7.75
C ALA A 123 -1.42 -21.20 7.45
N VAL A 124 -0.53 -22.05 6.92
CA VAL A 124 0.85 -21.64 6.59
C VAL A 124 0.85 -20.65 5.43
N ASP A 125 0.06 -20.94 4.38
CA ASP A 125 -0.05 -20.06 3.21
C ASP A 125 -0.68 -18.73 3.59
N ARG A 126 -1.70 -18.74 4.45
CA ARG A 126 -2.33 -17.52 4.96
C ARG A 126 -1.35 -16.67 5.76
N ALA A 127 -0.56 -17.29 6.64
CA ALA A 127 0.45 -16.60 7.43
C ALA A 127 1.52 -15.96 6.55
N LEU A 128 1.97 -16.67 5.51
CA LEU A 128 2.96 -16.16 4.57
C LEU A 128 2.42 -14.99 3.74
N VAL A 129 1.20 -15.12 3.23
CA VAL A 129 0.55 -14.04 2.48
C VAL A 129 0.35 -12.81 3.36
N HIS A 130 -0.05 -12.99 4.62
CA HIS A 130 -0.17 -11.87 5.56
C HIS A 130 1.17 -11.18 5.78
N ARG A 131 2.24 -11.94 5.92
CA ARG A 131 3.60 -11.39 6.06
C ARG A 131 4.04 -10.61 4.81
N VAL A 132 3.73 -11.12 3.63
CA VAL A 132 3.98 -10.41 2.37
C VAL A 132 3.20 -9.10 2.33
N ALA A 133 1.95 -9.11 2.75
CA ALA A 133 1.11 -7.92 2.80
C ALA A 133 1.65 -6.87 3.79
N GLU A 134 2.08 -7.30 4.98
CA GLU A 134 2.69 -6.40 5.98
C GLU A 134 4.00 -5.79 5.47
N THR A 135 4.86 -6.61 4.87
CA THR A 135 6.12 -6.15 4.28
C THR A 135 5.85 -5.18 3.13
N GLY A 136 4.84 -5.47 2.32
CA GLY A 136 4.40 -4.58 1.25
C GLY A 136 3.89 -3.24 1.75
N ALA A 137 3.09 -3.25 2.81
CA ALA A 137 2.59 -2.02 3.43
C ALA A 137 3.73 -1.15 3.97
N GLN A 138 4.70 -1.76 4.64
CA GLN A 138 5.87 -1.05 5.14
C GLN A 138 6.69 -0.46 3.99
N ARG A 139 6.90 -1.22 2.94
CA ARG A 139 7.64 -0.75 1.76
C ARG A 139 6.92 0.40 1.07
N PHE A 140 5.60 0.33 0.97
CA PHE A 140 4.79 1.40 0.39
C PHE A 140 4.97 2.72 1.14
N VAL A 141 4.90 2.67 2.47
CA VAL A 141 5.10 3.84 3.33
C VAL A 141 6.51 4.41 3.16
N GLU A 142 7.53 3.56 3.07
CA GLU A 142 8.92 3.98 2.87
C GLU A 142 9.13 4.67 1.52
N VAL A 143 8.52 4.14 0.46
CA VAL A 143 8.59 4.73 -0.88
C VAL A 143 7.87 6.07 -0.92
N ALA A 144 6.68 6.14 -0.35
CA ALA A 144 5.93 7.39 -0.21
C ALA A 144 6.71 8.44 0.60
N ALA A 145 7.32 8.01 1.69
CA ALA A 145 8.13 8.87 2.56
C ALA A 145 9.28 9.51 1.77
N ARG A 146 9.99 8.75 0.97
CA ARG A 146 11.07 9.27 0.11
C ARG A 146 10.54 10.31 -0.90
N ARG A 147 9.38 10.06 -1.46
CA ARG A 147 8.76 10.99 -2.41
C ARG A 147 8.41 12.31 -1.74
N PHE A 148 7.87 12.29 -0.54
CA PHE A 148 7.42 13.49 0.18
C PHE A 148 8.56 14.27 0.82
N THR A 149 9.72 13.69 0.98
CA THR A 149 10.91 14.34 1.58
C THR A 149 11.95 14.81 0.57
N SER A 150 11.74 14.52 -0.69
CA SER A 150 12.70 14.91 -1.76
C SER A 150 12.34 16.27 -2.40
#